data_dfd545c92a829c6984297eac135da9ed
#
_entry.id   dfd545c92a829c6984297eac135da9ed
#
_cell.length_a   1.000
_cell.length_b   1.000
_cell.length_c   1.000
_cell.angle_alpha   90.00
_cell.angle_beta   90.00
_cell.angle_gamma   90.00
#
_symmetry.space_group_name_H-M   'P 1'
#
loop_
_entity.id
_entity.type
_entity.pdbx_description
1 polymer ?
#
loop_
_entity_poly.entity_id
_entity_poly.type
_entity_poly.pdbx_seq_one_letter_code
_entity_poly.pdbx_strand_id
1 'polypeptide(L)'
;ITMRAFSSKCFSDTKYFERNVRDLFLRIARKYDADLANSCDENELGEREQLAYLGIYARPELYELAGNCLVRTEQGTICIGAAPYGLALPSTLIDSITAIDLTAIQCITFIENKTNYDEYVMSEKQPGELVIYHGGFLSPQKRKLVTLIVRAASKDVKARFWADIDVGGFQMFDNLQKLISSVLPMRMSGELVEKFHEHGLMRSKEYLSKLAADLKSGRYLLFKDAIEKILSYGVTIEQETFLN
;
A
#
# COMPACT_ATOMS: atom_id res chain seq x y z
N ILE A 1 0.87 -18.38 -2.49
CA ILE A 1 1.24 -19.46 -3.44
C ILE A 1 1.44 -18.89 -4.84
N THR A 2 2.41 -19.40 -5.63
CA THR A 2 2.52 -18.96 -7.02
C THR A 2 1.36 -19.47 -7.86
N MET A 3 0.89 -18.67 -8.82
CA MET A 3 -0.25 -19.03 -9.68
C MET A 3 -0.07 -20.36 -10.40
N ARG A 4 1.15 -20.68 -10.86
CA ARG A 4 1.46 -21.97 -11.49
C ARG A 4 1.38 -23.13 -10.49
N ALA A 5 1.89 -22.94 -9.27
CA ALA A 5 1.80 -23.97 -8.23
C ALA A 5 0.35 -24.18 -7.77
N PHE A 6 -0.44 -23.10 -7.67
CA PHE A 6 -1.88 -23.19 -7.40
C PHE A 6 -2.59 -23.96 -8.51
N SER A 7 -2.35 -23.60 -9.78
CA SER A 7 -2.94 -24.28 -10.93
C SER A 7 -2.58 -25.77 -10.97
N SER A 8 -1.31 -26.12 -10.75
CA SER A 8 -0.87 -27.52 -10.71
C SER A 8 -1.53 -28.31 -9.59
N LYS A 9 -1.65 -27.71 -8.39
CA LYS A 9 -2.29 -28.37 -7.23
C LYS A 9 -3.78 -28.63 -7.43
N CYS A 10 -4.50 -27.68 -8.03
CA CYS A 10 -5.96 -27.74 -8.13
C CYS A 10 -6.44 -28.44 -9.42
N PHE A 11 -5.65 -28.39 -10.49
CA PHE A 11 -6.08 -28.80 -11.82
C PHE A 11 -5.12 -29.75 -12.54
N SER A 12 -4.01 -30.13 -11.90
CA SER A 12 -2.94 -30.98 -12.50
C SER A 12 -2.31 -30.40 -13.80
N ASP A 13 -2.54 -29.10 -14.07
CA ASP A 13 -2.01 -28.34 -15.19
C ASP A 13 -1.56 -26.97 -14.71
N THR A 14 -0.30 -26.60 -15.01
CA THR A 14 0.32 -25.37 -14.52
C THR A 14 -0.27 -24.07 -15.06
N LYS A 15 -1.06 -24.14 -16.15
CA LYS A 15 -1.67 -22.99 -16.83
C LYS A 15 -3.18 -23.03 -16.88
N TYR A 16 -3.82 -24.12 -16.43
CA TYR A 16 -5.27 -24.30 -16.53
C TYR A 16 -6.03 -23.20 -15.79
N PHE A 17 -5.62 -22.88 -14.57
CA PHE A 17 -6.20 -21.80 -13.76
C PHE A 17 -6.19 -20.47 -14.51
N GLU A 18 -5.02 -20.05 -15.01
CA GLU A 18 -4.83 -18.78 -15.72
C GLU A 18 -5.72 -18.67 -16.97
N ARG A 19 -5.85 -19.77 -17.72
CA ARG A 19 -6.55 -19.78 -19.01
C ARG A 19 -8.06 -19.96 -18.91
N ASN A 20 -8.53 -20.69 -17.89
CA ASN A 20 -9.91 -21.20 -17.90
C ASN A 20 -10.70 -20.83 -16.63
N VAL A 21 -10.05 -20.52 -15.52
CA VAL A 21 -10.71 -20.42 -14.22
C VAL A 21 -10.53 -19.04 -13.57
N ARG A 22 -9.47 -18.34 -13.86
CA ARG A 22 -9.08 -17.09 -13.23
C ARG A 22 -10.23 -16.07 -13.13
N ASP A 23 -10.86 -15.78 -14.24
CA ASP A 23 -11.91 -14.75 -14.34
C ASP A 23 -13.16 -15.14 -13.53
N LEU A 24 -13.52 -16.43 -13.56
CA LEU A 24 -14.61 -16.96 -12.75
C LEU A 24 -14.25 -16.92 -11.26
N PHE A 25 -13.02 -17.28 -10.91
CA PHE A 25 -12.51 -17.25 -9.55
C PHE A 25 -12.54 -15.83 -8.98
N LEU A 26 -12.03 -14.84 -9.71
CA LEU A 26 -12.05 -13.44 -9.29
C LEU A 26 -13.48 -12.89 -9.15
N ARG A 27 -14.38 -13.25 -10.06
CA ARG A 27 -15.79 -12.86 -9.97
C ARG A 27 -16.46 -13.45 -8.71
N ILE A 28 -16.16 -14.69 -8.37
CA ILE A 28 -16.67 -15.32 -7.15
C ILE A 28 -16.03 -14.64 -5.91
N ALA A 29 -14.72 -14.44 -5.91
CA ALA A 29 -14.02 -13.81 -4.80
C ALA A 29 -14.61 -12.44 -4.48
N ARG A 30 -14.81 -11.57 -5.47
CA ARG A 30 -15.46 -10.25 -5.31
C ARG A 30 -16.87 -10.34 -4.70
N LYS A 31 -17.62 -11.41 -5.00
CA LYS A 31 -18.97 -11.59 -4.45
C LYS A 31 -18.96 -11.87 -2.95
N TYR A 32 -17.91 -12.52 -2.43
CA TYR A 32 -17.84 -12.97 -1.04
C TYR A 32 -16.83 -12.19 -0.18
N ASP A 33 -16.00 -11.34 -0.80
CA ASP A 33 -15.05 -10.47 -0.12
C ASP A 33 -15.38 -9.00 -0.43
N ALA A 34 -16.01 -8.33 0.54
CA ALA A 34 -16.47 -6.95 0.38
C ALA A 34 -15.30 -5.95 0.26
N ASP A 35 -14.17 -6.21 0.93
CA ASP A 35 -13.00 -5.34 0.85
C ASP A 35 -12.37 -5.44 -0.54
N LEU A 36 -12.31 -6.64 -1.10
CA LEU A 36 -11.86 -6.85 -2.48
C LEU A 36 -12.82 -6.21 -3.49
N ALA A 37 -14.15 -6.38 -3.31
CA ALA A 37 -15.15 -5.78 -4.19
C ALA A 37 -15.04 -4.26 -4.22
N ASN A 38 -15.02 -3.61 -3.05
CA ASN A 38 -14.89 -2.17 -2.92
C ASN A 38 -13.60 -1.65 -3.57
N SER A 39 -12.48 -2.37 -3.35
CA SER A 39 -11.19 -2.02 -3.93
C SER A 39 -11.19 -2.10 -5.46
N CYS A 40 -11.91 -3.06 -6.05
CA CYS A 40 -12.03 -3.19 -7.50
C CYS A 40 -12.89 -2.08 -8.10
N ASP A 41 -14.01 -1.73 -7.44
CA ASP A 41 -14.95 -0.73 -7.94
C ASP A 41 -14.41 0.71 -7.85
N GLU A 42 -13.57 0.98 -6.85
CA GLU A 42 -13.08 2.31 -6.55
C GLU A 42 -11.73 2.63 -7.20
N ASN A 43 -10.90 1.63 -7.45
CA ASN A 43 -9.50 1.81 -7.85
C ASN A 43 -9.10 1.03 -9.11
N GLU A 44 -10.06 0.46 -9.83
CA GLU A 44 -9.79 -0.33 -11.05
C GLU A 44 -8.65 -1.37 -10.85
N LEU A 45 -8.62 -2.02 -9.66
CA LEU A 45 -7.60 -3.02 -9.37
C LEU A 45 -7.50 -4.06 -10.48
N GLY A 46 -6.32 -4.16 -11.08
CA GLY A 46 -6.02 -5.14 -12.10
C GLY A 46 -6.16 -6.58 -11.57
N GLU A 47 -6.41 -7.52 -12.46
CA GLU A 47 -6.58 -8.95 -12.10
C GLU A 47 -5.39 -9.50 -11.30
N ARG A 48 -4.17 -9.02 -11.61
CA ARG A 48 -2.94 -9.43 -10.93
C ARG A 48 -2.93 -8.99 -9.46
N GLU A 49 -3.38 -7.78 -9.18
CA GLU A 49 -3.45 -7.22 -7.83
C GLU A 49 -4.54 -7.89 -7.02
N GLN A 50 -5.69 -8.18 -7.64
CA GLN A 50 -6.76 -8.95 -7.01
C GLN A 50 -6.29 -10.36 -6.63
N LEU A 51 -5.56 -11.05 -7.51
CA LEU A 51 -4.98 -12.35 -7.22
C LEU A 51 -3.93 -12.28 -6.10
N ALA A 52 -3.08 -11.24 -6.11
CA ALA A 52 -2.09 -11.03 -5.06
C ALA A 52 -2.75 -10.80 -3.70
N TYR A 53 -3.83 -10.01 -3.65
CA TYR A 53 -4.67 -9.83 -2.46
C TYR A 53 -5.18 -11.17 -1.92
N LEU A 54 -5.60 -12.08 -2.80
CA LEU A 54 -6.06 -13.44 -2.46
C LEU A 54 -4.90 -14.43 -2.19
N GLY A 55 -3.66 -13.95 -2.17
CA GLY A 55 -2.48 -14.79 -1.90
C GLY A 55 -2.00 -15.63 -3.09
N ILE A 56 -2.49 -15.34 -4.31
CA ILE A 56 -2.05 -16.00 -5.56
C ILE A 56 -1.23 -15.00 -6.37
N TYR A 57 0.05 -15.25 -6.58
CA TYR A 57 0.97 -14.33 -7.26
C TYR A 57 1.77 -15.01 -8.38
N ALA A 58 2.17 -14.26 -9.39
CA ALA A 58 2.98 -14.78 -10.51
C ALA A 58 4.42 -15.12 -10.05
N ARG A 59 4.99 -14.30 -9.17
CA ARG A 59 6.30 -14.45 -8.51
C ARG A 59 6.19 -13.97 -7.07
N PRO A 60 7.14 -14.32 -6.18
CA PRO A 60 7.23 -13.70 -4.86
C PRO A 60 7.24 -12.18 -4.99
N GLU A 61 6.43 -11.51 -4.18
CA GLU A 61 6.48 -10.06 -4.06
C GLU A 61 7.80 -9.64 -3.42
N LEU A 62 8.25 -8.44 -3.73
CA LEU A 62 9.41 -7.82 -3.11
C LEU A 62 8.93 -6.66 -2.24
N TYR A 63 9.35 -6.65 -0.99
CA TYR A 63 9.02 -5.61 -0.01
C TYR A 63 10.25 -4.76 0.23
N GLU A 64 10.19 -3.53 -0.25
CA GLU A 64 11.33 -2.61 -0.17
C GLU A 64 11.26 -1.78 1.11
N LEU A 65 12.40 -1.76 1.82
CA LEU A 65 12.57 -1.05 3.08
C LEU A 65 13.91 -0.31 3.06
N ALA A 66 13.92 0.92 3.53
CA ALA A 66 15.12 1.74 3.68
C ALA A 66 15.17 2.36 5.08
N GLY A 67 16.20 2.04 5.85
CA GLY A 67 16.36 2.54 7.21
C GLY A 67 17.22 1.62 8.07
N ASN A 68 17.63 2.11 9.24
CA ASN A 68 18.50 1.35 10.13
C ASN A 68 17.69 0.37 10.99
N CYS A 69 17.27 -0.74 10.37
CA CYS A 69 16.59 -1.83 11.08
C CYS A 69 17.26 -3.18 10.80
N LEU A 70 17.09 -4.13 11.73
CA LEU A 70 17.59 -5.49 11.60
C LEU A 70 16.41 -6.46 11.51
N VAL A 71 16.45 -7.35 10.54
CA VAL A 71 15.49 -8.44 10.36
C VAL A 71 16.17 -9.75 10.73
N ARG A 72 15.72 -10.41 11.79
CA ARG A 72 16.27 -11.69 12.28
C ARG A 72 15.42 -12.84 11.74
N THR A 73 16.10 -13.85 11.23
CA THR A 73 15.52 -15.11 10.78
C THR A 73 16.19 -16.27 11.51
N GLU A 74 15.69 -17.47 11.32
CA GLU A 74 16.33 -18.69 11.84
C GLU A 74 17.76 -18.89 11.28
N GLN A 75 18.04 -18.38 10.08
CA GLN A 75 19.32 -18.55 9.38
C GLN A 75 20.32 -17.41 9.66
N GLY A 76 19.88 -16.30 10.25
CA GLY A 76 20.77 -15.18 10.54
C GLY A 76 20.06 -13.83 10.58
N THR A 77 20.86 -12.75 10.51
CA THR A 77 20.36 -11.37 10.62
C THR A 77 20.64 -10.61 9.31
N ILE A 78 19.61 -9.96 8.79
CA ILE A 78 19.68 -9.05 7.63
C ILE A 78 19.71 -7.62 8.17
N CYS A 79 20.76 -6.87 7.86
CA CYS A 79 20.88 -5.46 8.20
C CYS A 79 20.40 -4.62 7.02
N ILE A 80 19.19 -4.04 7.12
CA ILE A 80 18.64 -3.16 6.07
C ILE A 80 19.47 -1.88 5.95
N GLY A 81 19.93 -1.35 7.08
CA GLY A 81 20.75 -0.13 7.13
C GLY A 81 22.12 -0.24 6.48
N ALA A 82 22.59 -1.44 6.14
CA ALA A 82 23.83 -1.65 5.40
C ALA A 82 23.71 -1.18 3.92
N ALA A 83 22.50 -1.05 3.40
CA ALA A 83 22.24 -0.51 2.07
C ALA A 83 21.68 0.91 2.18
N PRO A 84 22.39 1.95 1.70
CA PRO A 84 21.98 3.35 1.88
C PRO A 84 20.58 3.67 1.35
N TYR A 85 20.20 3.03 0.24
CA TYR A 85 18.91 3.21 -0.43
C TYR A 85 17.92 2.06 -0.17
N GLY A 86 18.25 1.18 0.80
CA GLY A 86 17.37 0.10 1.23
C GLY A 86 17.61 -1.24 0.54
N LEU A 87 16.81 -2.21 0.95
CA LEU A 87 16.83 -3.59 0.44
C LEU A 87 15.41 -4.06 0.13
N ALA A 88 15.30 -4.95 -0.84
CA ALA A 88 14.07 -5.65 -1.16
C ALA A 88 14.06 -7.05 -0.52
N LEU A 89 13.11 -7.32 0.36
CA LEU A 89 12.89 -8.62 0.98
C LEU A 89 11.83 -9.40 0.19
N PRO A 90 12.12 -10.63 -0.25
CA PRO A 90 11.10 -11.44 -0.92
C PRO A 90 10.01 -11.88 0.06
N SER A 91 8.76 -11.94 -0.40
CA SER A 91 7.61 -12.36 0.41
C SER A 91 7.78 -13.76 1.04
N THR A 92 8.57 -14.62 0.40
CA THR A 92 8.90 -15.96 0.94
C THR A 92 9.76 -15.93 2.19
N LEU A 93 10.43 -14.81 2.48
CA LEU A 93 11.23 -14.65 3.70
C LEU A 93 10.36 -14.38 4.93
N ILE A 94 9.15 -13.81 4.74
CA ILE A 94 8.34 -13.25 5.83
C ILE A 94 7.99 -14.32 6.88
N ASP A 95 7.75 -15.55 6.44
CA ASP A 95 7.39 -16.65 7.36
C ASP A 95 8.57 -17.13 8.23
N SER A 96 9.81 -16.84 7.83
CA SER A 96 11.03 -17.17 8.59
C SER A 96 11.50 -16.04 9.52
N ILE A 97 10.83 -14.87 9.52
CA ILE A 97 11.20 -13.77 10.41
C ILE A 97 10.83 -14.12 11.85
N THR A 98 11.84 -14.15 12.71
CA THR A 98 11.69 -14.41 14.16
C THR A 98 11.61 -13.13 14.99
N ALA A 99 12.30 -12.06 14.56
CA ALA A 99 12.25 -10.75 15.21
C ALA A 99 12.63 -9.62 14.24
N ILE A 100 12.15 -8.40 14.54
CA ILE A 100 12.58 -7.17 13.88
C ILE A 100 13.10 -6.24 14.97
N ASP A 101 14.26 -5.62 14.77
CA ASP A 101 14.83 -4.65 15.68
C ASP A 101 14.70 -3.24 15.06
N LEU A 102 13.94 -2.38 15.72
CA LEU A 102 13.64 -1.01 15.34
C LEU A 102 14.17 0.00 16.38
N THR A 103 15.13 -0.39 17.21
CA THR A 103 15.64 0.45 18.32
C THR A 103 16.13 1.83 17.84
N ALA A 104 16.68 1.90 16.62
CA ALA A 104 17.15 3.15 16.02
C ALA A 104 16.04 3.93 15.27
N ILE A 105 14.81 3.42 15.22
CA ILE A 105 13.72 4.01 14.43
C ILE A 105 12.80 4.86 15.31
N GLN A 106 12.54 6.06 14.86
CA GLN A 106 11.65 7.05 15.48
C GLN A 106 10.40 7.33 14.63
N CYS A 107 10.49 7.06 13.32
CA CYS A 107 9.39 7.25 12.39
C CYS A 107 9.36 6.14 11.34
N ILE A 108 8.16 5.67 11.00
CA ILE A 108 7.92 4.74 9.90
C ILE A 108 7.09 5.48 8.85
N THR A 109 7.59 5.57 7.63
CA THR A 109 6.90 6.24 6.52
C THR A 109 6.56 5.22 5.44
N PHE A 110 5.28 5.09 5.14
CA PHE A 110 4.78 4.27 4.05
C PHE A 110 4.54 5.17 2.84
N ILE A 111 5.10 4.81 1.69
CA ILE A 111 4.92 5.56 0.42
C ILE A 111 4.35 4.61 -0.62
N GLU A 112 3.24 5.02 -1.23
CA GLU A 112 2.50 4.14 -2.13
C GLU A 112 3.15 4.04 -3.51
N ASN A 113 3.53 5.16 -4.11
CA ASN A 113 4.11 5.21 -5.46
C ASN A 113 5.59 4.88 -5.44
N LYS A 114 6.05 4.06 -6.41
CA LYS A 114 7.43 3.59 -6.47
C LYS A 114 8.43 4.71 -6.74
N THR A 115 8.12 5.60 -7.68
CA THR A 115 9.00 6.72 -8.03
C THR A 115 9.18 7.66 -6.85
N ASN A 116 8.08 8.00 -6.18
CA ASN A 116 8.10 8.82 -4.97
C ASN A 116 8.84 8.16 -3.81
N TYR A 117 8.72 6.84 -3.66
CA TYR A 117 9.51 6.09 -2.67
C TYR A 117 11.01 6.21 -2.95
N ASP A 118 11.43 5.98 -4.19
CA ASP A 118 12.84 6.05 -4.57
C ASP A 118 13.42 7.45 -4.36
N GLU A 119 12.74 8.49 -4.86
CA GLU A 119 13.16 9.89 -4.70
C GLU A 119 13.20 10.30 -3.22
N TYR A 120 12.19 9.92 -2.43
CA TYR A 120 12.15 10.22 -1.01
C TYR A 120 13.33 9.57 -0.25
N VAL A 121 13.61 8.29 -0.54
CA VAL A 121 14.73 7.58 0.09
C VAL A 121 16.06 8.20 -0.26
N MET A 122 16.25 8.66 -1.51
CA MET A 122 17.51 9.25 -1.98
C MET A 122 17.73 10.67 -1.47
N SER A 123 16.68 11.47 -1.33
CA SER A 123 16.81 12.91 -1.13
C SER A 123 16.24 13.45 0.18
N GLU A 124 15.23 12.79 0.76
CA GLU A 124 14.48 13.35 1.90
C GLU A 124 14.52 12.51 3.19
N LYS A 125 14.77 11.18 3.09
CA LYS A 125 14.77 10.27 4.23
C LYS A 125 15.65 10.77 5.36
N GLN A 126 15.10 10.87 6.57
CA GLN A 126 15.79 11.35 7.76
C GLN A 126 16.51 10.22 8.52
N PRO A 127 17.57 10.52 9.28
CA PRO A 127 18.10 9.61 10.28
C PRO A 127 16.99 9.18 11.25
N GLY A 128 16.97 7.89 11.62
CA GLY A 128 15.92 7.35 12.49
C GLY A 128 14.58 7.09 11.79
N GLU A 129 14.56 7.14 10.46
CA GLU A 129 13.37 6.82 9.68
C GLU A 129 13.49 5.46 8.99
N LEU A 130 12.42 4.66 9.08
CA LEU A 130 12.20 3.48 8.25
C LEU A 130 11.18 3.81 7.18
N VAL A 131 11.61 3.86 5.92
CA VAL A 131 10.72 4.08 4.77
C VAL A 131 10.36 2.73 4.16
N ILE A 132 9.08 2.52 3.89
CA ILE A 132 8.52 1.28 3.35
C ILE A 132 7.77 1.61 2.06
N TYR A 133 8.17 0.96 0.97
CA TYR A 133 7.37 1.00 -0.24
C TYR A 133 6.05 0.25 0.00
N HIS A 134 4.95 1.00 0.06
CA HIS A 134 3.63 0.44 0.30
C HIS A 134 3.09 -0.27 -0.93
N GLY A 135 3.12 0.36 -2.10
CA GLY A 135 2.67 -0.17 -3.39
C GLY A 135 1.30 -0.80 -3.31
N GLY A 136 0.28 -0.17 -3.83
CA GLY A 136 -1.08 -0.70 -3.88
C GLY A 136 -1.63 -1.30 -2.59
N PHE A 137 -2.58 -2.23 -2.72
CA PHE A 137 -3.19 -2.90 -1.56
C PHE A 137 -2.29 -3.94 -0.90
N LEU A 138 -2.43 -4.07 0.43
CA LEU A 138 -1.62 -5.00 1.23
C LEU A 138 -2.02 -6.45 0.96
N SER A 139 -1.14 -7.22 0.29
CA SER A 139 -1.26 -8.66 0.21
C SER A 139 -1.17 -9.31 1.61
N PRO A 140 -1.62 -10.56 1.80
CA PRO A 140 -1.54 -11.23 3.10
C PRO A 140 -0.12 -11.25 3.69
N GLN A 141 0.90 -11.49 2.87
CA GLN A 141 2.30 -11.51 3.33
C GLN A 141 2.81 -10.11 3.68
N LYS A 142 2.44 -9.08 2.89
CA LYS A 142 2.79 -7.70 3.21
C LYS A 142 2.11 -7.24 4.51
N ARG A 143 0.84 -7.59 4.70
CA ARG A 143 0.10 -7.34 5.96
C ARG A 143 0.80 -7.99 7.15
N LYS A 144 1.30 -9.23 6.98
CA LYS A 144 2.08 -9.92 8.02
C LYS A 144 3.37 -9.17 8.34
N LEU A 145 4.13 -8.73 7.32
CA LEU A 145 5.35 -7.93 7.53
C LEU A 145 5.05 -6.63 8.27
N VAL A 146 4.03 -5.87 7.84
CA VAL A 146 3.62 -4.63 8.51
C VAL A 146 3.26 -4.92 9.97
N THR A 147 2.52 -6.00 10.25
CA THR A 147 2.16 -6.40 11.61
C THR A 147 3.40 -6.72 12.47
N LEU A 148 4.40 -7.40 11.91
CA LEU A 148 5.68 -7.67 12.61
C LEU A 148 6.43 -6.38 12.92
N ILE A 149 6.48 -5.44 11.98
CA ILE A 149 7.10 -4.12 12.16
C ILE A 149 6.39 -3.34 13.27
N VAL A 150 5.05 -3.27 13.22
CA VAL A 150 4.25 -2.56 14.24
C VAL A 150 4.45 -3.14 15.64
N ARG A 151 4.50 -4.46 15.76
CA ARG A 151 4.76 -5.13 17.06
C ARG A 151 6.16 -4.88 17.60
N ALA A 152 7.13 -4.68 16.72
CA ALA A 152 8.51 -4.39 17.09
C ALA A 152 8.74 -2.91 17.42
N ALA A 153 7.90 -2.01 16.90
CA ALA A 153 7.99 -0.58 17.14
C ALA A 153 7.63 -0.22 18.59
N SER A 154 8.38 0.70 19.18
CA SER A 154 8.00 1.29 20.48
C SER A 154 6.74 2.16 20.30
N LYS A 155 6.03 2.44 21.39
CA LYS A 155 4.81 3.25 21.38
C LYS A 155 5.03 4.69 20.91
N ASP A 156 6.27 5.19 21.00
CA ASP A 156 6.65 6.55 20.63
C ASP A 156 7.02 6.68 19.14
N VAL A 157 7.12 5.57 18.42
CA VAL A 157 7.41 5.58 16.97
C VAL A 157 6.22 6.14 16.23
N LYS A 158 6.45 7.22 15.48
CA LYS A 158 5.44 7.83 14.61
C LYS A 158 5.26 6.99 13.36
N ALA A 159 4.03 6.94 12.83
CA ALA A 159 3.75 6.30 11.55
C ALA A 159 3.11 7.32 10.59
N ARG A 160 3.55 7.35 9.34
CA ARG A 160 3.05 8.24 8.29
C ARG A 160 2.76 7.44 7.02
N PHE A 161 1.77 7.90 6.27
CA PHE A 161 1.41 7.31 4.99
C PHE A 161 1.24 8.39 3.93
N TRP A 162 1.81 8.17 2.76
CA TRP A 162 1.72 9.05 1.60
C TRP A 162 1.29 8.26 0.37
N ALA A 163 0.20 8.69 -0.24
CA ALA A 163 -0.36 8.17 -1.49
C ALA A 163 -0.93 9.31 -2.32
N ASP A 164 -1.52 8.99 -3.46
CA ASP A 164 -2.31 9.92 -4.26
C ASP A 164 -3.42 10.54 -3.42
N ILE A 165 -3.76 11.80 -3.73
CA ILE A 165 -4.91 12.46 -3.08
C ILE A 165 -6.16 12.13 -3.91
N ASP A 166 -6.65 10.90 -3.72
CA ASP A 166 -7.82 10.34 -4.40
C ASP A 166 -8.49 9.25 -3.55
N VAL A 167 -9.58 8.66 -4.05
CA VAL A 167 -10.30 7.58 -3.35
C VAL A 167 -9.41 6.38 -3.07
N GLY A 168 -8.49 6.04 -4.00
CA GLY A 168 -7.56 4.94 -3.84
C GLY A 168 -6.61 5.13 -2.67
N GLY A 169 -5.99 6.30 -2.61
CA GLY A 169 -5.10 6.68 -1.53
C GLY A 169 -5.80 6.72 -0.18
N PHE A 170 -7.04 7.27 -0.13
CA PHE A 170 -7.83 7.29 1.11
C PHE A 170 -8.18 5.89 1.60
N GLN A 171 -8.56 4.99 0.70
CA GLN A 171 -8.88 3.62 1.05
C GLN A 171 -7.66 2.82 1.50
N MET A 172 -6.51 3.00 0.85
CA MET A 172 -5.24 2.39 1.27
C MET A 172 -4.84 2.88 2.66
N PHE A 173 -5.00 4.19 2.94
CA PHE A 173 -4.80 4.74 4.27
C PHE A 173 -5.71 4.08 5.32
N ASP A 174 -7.02 4.00 5.07
CA ASP A 174 -7.98 3.37 6.00
C ASP A 174 -7.62 1.90 6.26
N ASN A 175 -7.16 1.17 5.24
CA ASN A 175 -6.72 -0.20 5.40
C ASN A 175 -5.42 -0.32 6.22
N LEU A 176 -4.49 0.60 6.05
CA LEU A 176 -3.29 0.67 6.87
C LEU A 176 -3.63 1.09 8.32
N GLN A 177 -4.57 2.01 8.51
CA GLN A 177 -5.02 2.48 9.83
C GLN A 177 -5.64 1.36 10.66
N LYS A 178 -6.26 0.35 10.04
CA LYS A 178 -6.74 -0.86 10.74
C LYS A 178 -5.59 -1.67 11.38
N LEU A 179 -4.37 -1.54 10.88
CA LEU A 179 -3.16 -2.18 11.41
C LEU A 179 -2.37 -1.24 12.33
N ILE A 180 -2.36 0.05 12.03
CA ILE A 180 -1.60 1.09 12.73
C ILE A 180 -2.55 2.24 13.06
N SER A 181 -3.27 2.15 14.17
CA SER A 181 -4.28 3.14 14.55
C SER A 181 -3.74 4.58 14.69
N SER A 182 -2.44 4.73 14.93
CA SER A 182 -1.74 6.01 15.08
C SER A 182 -1.13 6.56 13.77
N VAL A 183 -1.35 5.90 12.63
CA VAL A 183 -0.83 6.39 11.35
C VAL A 183 -1.48 7.71 10.97
N LEU A 184 -0.67 8.64 10.46
CA LEU A 184 -1.13 9.95 10.01
C LEU A 184 -0.88 10.11 8.50
N PRO A 185 -1.76 10.81 7.78
CA PRO A 185 -1.51 11.13 6.39
C PRO A 185 -0.35 12.11 6.25
N MET A 186 0.49 11.93 5.25
CA MET A 186 1.59 12.83 4.89
C MET A 186 1.36 13.33 3.47
N ARG A 187 1.39 14.65 3.27
CA ARG A 187 1.19 15.28 1.94
C ARG A 187 -0.13 14.91 1.26
N MET A 188 -1.22 14.78 2.04
CA MET A 188 -2.55 14.42 1.54
C MET A 188 -3.62 15.42 2.02
N SER A 189 -3.29 16.73 2.08
CA SER A 189 -4.18 17.78 2.58
C SER A 189 -4.91 18.52 1.45
N GLY A 190 -6.00 19.21 1.82
CA GLY A 190 -6.75 20.09 0.92
C GLY A 190 -5.91 21.27 0.40
N GLU A 191 -4.98 21.79 1.20
CA GLU A 191 -4.04 22.84 0.75
C GLU A 191 -3.19 22.38 -0.45
N LEU A 192 -2.81 21.11 -0.49
CA LEU A 192 -2.05 20.56 -1.60
C LEU A 192 -2.91 20.35 -2.83
N VAL A 193 -4.18 19.96 -2.67
CA VAL A 193 -5.13 19.93 -3.79
C VAL A 193 -5.29 21.33 -4.37
N GLU A 194 -5.50 22.34 -3.53
CA GLU A 194 -5.62 23.74 -3.97
C GLU A 194 -4.35 24.26 -4.67
N LYS A 195 -3.17 23.92 -4.15
CA LYS A 195 -1.88 24.34 -4.73
C LYS A 195 -1.61 23.71 -6.09
N PHE A 196 -1.98 22.46 -6.26
CA PHE A 196 -1.60 21.66 -7.44
C PHE A 196 -2.77 21.33 -8.39
N HIS A 197 -3.96 21.93 -8.20
CA HIS A 197 -5.16 21.60 -8.98
C HIS A 197 -4.98 21.78 -10.50
N GLU A 198 -4.13 22.71 -10.95
CA GLU A 198 -3.85 22.91 -12.37
C GLU A 198 -3.11 21.72 -13.00
N HIS A 199 -2.39 20.93 -12.19
CA HIS A 199 -1.69 19.70 -12.60
C HIS A 199 -2.48 18.43 -12.24
N GLY A 200 -3.67 18.59 -11.73
CA GLY A 200 -4.52 17.47 -11.28
C GLY A 200 -5.17 16.70 -12.41
N LEU A 201 -5.51 15.45 -12.13
CA LEU A 201 -6.25 14.61 -13.04
C LEU A 201 -7.75 14.89 -12.94
N MET A 202 -8.35 15.34 -14.07
CA MET A 202 -9.80 15.60 -14.15
C MET A 202 -10.60 14.32 -13.92
N ARG A 203 -11.62 14.40 -13.05
CA ARG A 203 -12.49 13.27 -12.72
C ARG A 203 -13.89 13.42 -13.30
N SER A 204 -14.53 12.29 -13.58
CA SER A 204 -15.90 12.26 -14.10
C SER A 204 -16.91 12.74 -13.03
N LYS A 205 -18.08 13.17 -13.48
CA LYS A 205 -19.17 13.56 -12.57
C LYS A 205 -19.63 12.41 -11.68
N GLU A 206 -19.60 11.19 -12.20
CA GLU A 206 -19.95 9.96 -11.47
C GLU A 206 -18.97 9.72 -10.32
N TYR A 207 -17.66 9.85 -10.58
CA TYR A 207 -16.62 9.74 -9.56
C TYR A 207 -16.82 10.78 -8.46
N LEU A 208 -16.99 12.04 -8.82
CA LEU A 208 -17.18 13.13 -7.86
C LEU A 208 -18.47 12.97 -7.03
N SER A 209 -19.56 12.50 -7.66
CA SER A 209 -20.81 12.23 -6.96
C SER A 209 -20.67 11.08 -5.96
N LYS A 210 -19.94 10.02 -6.31
CA LYS A 210 -19.65 8.90 -5.41
C LYS A 210 -18.79 9.36 -4.24
N LEU A 211 -17.72 10.10 -4.49
CA LEU A 211 -16.85 10.64 -3.45
C LEU A 211 -17.62 11.56 -2.47
N ALA A 212 -18.52 12.41 -2.98
CA ALA A 212 -19.37 13.25 -2.15
C ALA A 212 -20.34 12.43 -1.27
N ALA A 213 -20.89 11.33 -1.82
CA ALA A 213 -21.75 10.41 -1.08
C ALA A 213 -20.96 9.66 0.01
N ASP A 214 -19.74 9.23 -0.29
CA ASP A 214 -18.85 8.56 0.68
C ASP A 214 -18.54 9.50 1.86
N LEU A 215 -18.16 10.75 1.58
CA LEU A 215 -17.94 11.75 2.65
C LEU A 215 -19.20 11.97 3.48
N LYS A 216 -20.35 12.11 2.83
CA LYS A 216 -21.65 12.31 3.51
C LYS A 216 -22.03 11.11 4.38
N SER A 217 -21.64 9.89 4.01
CA SER A 217 -21.87 8.69 4.81
C SER A 217 -20.90 8.54 5.99
N GLY A 218 -19.93 9.45 6.13
CA GLY A 218 -18.92 9.42 7.20
C GLY A 218 -17.64 8.68 6.83
N ARG A 219 -17.45 8.27 5.57
CA ARG A 219 -16.19 7.70 5.09
C ARG A 219 -15.15 8.81 4.89
N TYR A 220 -13.90 8.48 5.07
CA TYR A 220 -12.75 9.35 4.78
C TYR A 220 -12.79 10.71 5.50
N LEU A 221 -13.38 10.79 6.69
CA LEU A 221 -13.53 12.04 7.46
C LEU A 221 -12.18 12.73 7.74
N LEU A 222 -11.10 11.99 7.86
CA LEU A 222 -9.78 12.53 8.05
C LEU A 222 -9.29 13.35 6.84
N PHE A 223 -9.82 13.06 5.65
CA PHE A 223 -9.49 13.73 4.39
C PHE A 223 -10.58 14.71 3.93
N LYS A 224 -11.47 15.11 4.83
CA LYS A 224 -12.62 15.97 4.50
C LYS A 224 -12.18 17.22 3.74
N ASP A 225 -11.14 17.91 4.19
CA ASP A 225 -10.62 19.13 3.56
C ASP A 225 -10.11 18.85 2.14
N ALA A 226 -9.37 17.76 1.94
CA ALA A 226 -8.90 17.35 0.62
C ALA A 226 -10.06 16.99 -0.31
N ILE A 227 -11.06 16.25 0.19
CA ILE A 227 -12.24 15.86 -0.58
C ILE A 227 -13.07 17.10 -0.99
N GLU A 228 -13.27 18.06 -0.10
CA GLU A 228 -13.97 19.30 -0.41
C GLU A 228 -13.27 20.09 -1.54
N LYS A 229 -11.93 20.12 -1.55
CA LYS A 229 -11.16 20.72 -2.63
C LYS A 229 -11.23 19.92 -3.94
N ILE A 230 -11.12 18.57 -3.88
CA ILE A 230 -11.36 17.70 -5.04
C ILE A 230 -12.72 17.98 -5.69
N LEU A 231 -13.77 18.06 -4.89
CA LEU A 231 -15.13 18.33 -5.37
C LEU A 231 -15.27 19.74 -5.96
N SER A 232 -14.55 20.72 -5.43
CA SER A 232 -14.56 22.10 -5.91
C SER A 232 -13.86 22.26 -7.25
N TYR A 233 -12.67 21.65 -7.42
CA TYR A 233 -11.85 21.76 -8.62
C TYR A 233 -12.15 20.66 -9.65
N GLY A 234 -12.79 19.56 -9.26
CA GLY A 234 -13.08 18.41 -10.12
C GLY A 234 -11.85 17.56 -10.43
N VAL A 235 -10.79 17.66 -9.64
CA VAL A 235 -9.49 17.00 -9.90
C VAL A 235 -8.99 16.24 -8.68
N THR A 236 -8.20 15.22 -8.92
CA THR A 236 -7.37 14.52 -7.92
C THR A 236 -5.90 14.77 -8.19
N ILE A 237 -5.02 14.58 -7.19
CA ILE A 237 -3.58 14.85 -7.33
C ILE A 237 -2.82 13.54 -7.20
N GLU A 238 -2.04 13.23 -8.22
CA GLU A 238 -1.13 12.09 -8.22
C GLU A 238 0.15 12.42 -7.47
N GLN A 239 0.75 11.43 -6.82
CA GLN A 239 1.96 11.60 -5.99
C GLN A 239 3.13 12.19 -6.77
N GLU A 240 3.28 11.84 -8.06
CA GLU A 240 4.36 12.34 -8.92
C GLU A 240 4.33 13.85 -9.12
N THR A 241 3.18 14.50 -8.93
CA THR A 241 3.05 15.97 -8.98
C THR A 241 3.98 16.66 -7.96
N PHE A 242 4.38 15.97 -6.90
CA PHE A 242 5.27 16.50 -5.86
C PHE A 242 6.76 16.35 -6.17
N LEU A 243 7.12 15.75 -7.30
CA LEU A 243 8.52 15.58 -7.75
C LEU A 243 9.03 16.73 -8.62
N ASN A 244 8.19 17.73 -8.92
CA ASN A 244 8.50 18.90 -9.76
C ASN A 244 8.89 20.12 -8.93
#